data_468a56fe44562fc8eb233e8815e1efa0
#
_entry.id   468a56fe44562fc8eb233e8815e1efa0
#
_cell.length_a   1.000
_cell.length_b   1.000
_cell.length_c   1.000
_cell.angle_alpha   90.00
_cell.angle_beta   90.00
_cell.angle_gamma   90.00
#
_symmetry.space_group_name_H-M   'P 1'
#
loop_
_entity.id
_entity.type
_entity.pdbx_description
1 polymer ?
#
loop_
_entity_poly.entity_id
_entity_poly.type
_entity_poly.pdbx_seq_one_letter_code
_entity_poly.pdbx_strand_id
1 'polypeptide(L)'
;MSLIASQYSIETPDTIENGYFVFTIMPTLQCPYNCKHCYLSLEQRRDPTTMSIEKMREACLKVDAYWDEVQPPHRVVLVYNYGGEPTSTGPEYFEAYVQMMSEVFPASKGYEVKHVMLTSLLGVDLDVWEPLWKKYSEGYIQTSYDGSMRSTAYVRKWEAKVRDAVRRGLKVATISVVNEDLLKQGAAATLDILHDLGICESGWLPFMLNEQNSVAGKYDKYAPTMTAFNDYMIGMLDHWFSLKHRGETPPSIGEAHFAVDRVKRHSSSNMCGQTLFLLPNGDFVLPNYKEGYKEYMHSFGNILEPGSTFSDILRSPERRAHMRRQVTRNRNPECQGCDYKNACLLEFAKPNKADDECFGAKRF
;
A
#
# COMPACT_ATOMS: atom_id res chain seq x y z
N MET A 1 -26.42 6.70 21.42
CA MET A 1 -25.90 5.36 21.75
C MET A 1 -26.44 4.41 20.70
N SER A 2 -25.75 4.10 19.86
CA SER A 2 -24.61 3.41 19.38
C SER A 2 -25.01 2.42 18.30
N LEU A 3 -25.37 2.93 17.11
CA LEU A 3 -25.41 2.09 15.89
C LEU A 3 -24.00 1.76 15.35
N ILE A 4 -22.98 2.37 15.93
CA ILE A 4 -21.59 2.28 15.46
C ILE A 4 -20.85 1.08 16.05
N ALA A 5 -21.25 0.61 17.24
CA ALA A 5 -20.61 -0.54 17.87
C ALA A 5 -20.97 -1.88 17.21
N SER A 6 -22.03 -1.92 16.39
CA SER A 6 -22.45 -3.15 15.72
C SER A 6 -21.78 -3.41 14.36
N GLN A 7 -21.12 -2.40 13.78
CA GLN A 7 -20.42 -2.57 12.49
C GLN A 7 -18.99 -3.16 12.63
N TYR A 8 -18.44 -3.14 13.82
CA TYR A 8 -17.15 -3.77 14.13
C TYR A 8 -17.36 -4.88 15.14
N SER A 9 -18.11 -5.90 14.73
CA SER A 9 -18.09 -7.13 15.52
C SER A 9 -16.65 -7.63 15.56
N ILE A 10 -16.22 -8.08 16.72
CA ILE A 10 -14.94 -8.77 16.93
C ILE A 10 -14.86 -10.04 16.05
N GLU A 11 -15.96 -10.44 15.48
CA GLU A 11 -16.11 -11.42 14.42
C GLU A 11 -15.72 -10.76 13.11
N THR A 12 -14.53 -11.05 12.70
CA THR A 12 -13.96 -10.65 11.43
C THR A 12 -14.85 -11.10 10.30
N PRO A 13 -15.19 -10.21 9.38
CA PRO A 13 -15.95 -10.64 8.22
C PRO A 13 -15.12 -11.69 7.48
N ASP A 14 -15.66 -12.89 7.39
CA ASP A 14 -15.12 -13.95 6.52
C ASP A 14 -15.37 -13.63 5.05
N THR A 15 -15.42 -12.34 4.71
CA THR A 15 -15.81 -11.79 3.41
C THR A 15 -14.93 -10.60 3.06
N ILE A 16 -14.91 -10.25 1.78
CA ILE A 16 -14.40 -8.95 1.32
C ILE A 16 -15.50 -7.90 1.51
N GLU A 17 -15.21 -6.88 2.31
CA GLU A 17 -16.18 -5.86 2.68
C GLU A 17 -16.68 -5.07 1.47
N ASN A 18 -18.00 -4.94 1.37
CA ASN A 18 -18.69 -4.11 0.39
C ASN A 18 -18.38 -4.43 -1.09
N GLY A 19 -17.77 -5.59 -1.38
CA GLY A 19 -17.38 -5.95 -2.74
C GLY A 19 -16.25 -5.08 -3.32
N TYR A 20 -15.48 -4.43 -2.46
CA TYR A 20 -14.30 -3.64 -2.83
C TYR A 20 -13.02 -4.38 -2.41
N PHE A 21 -12.29 -4.88 -3.38
CA PHE A 21 -11.09 -5.68 -3.14
C PHE A 21 -9.83 -4.96 -3.63
N VAL A 22 -8.95 -4.65 -2.70
CA VAL A 22 -7.60 -4.18 -2.98
C VAL A 22 -6.70 -5.40 -3.15
N PHE A 23 -6.55 -5.82 -4.39
CA PHE A 23 -5.80 -7.01 -4.74
C PHE A 23 -4.36 -6.64 -5.08
N THR A 24 -3.48 -6.76 -4.10
CA THR A 24 -2.05 -6.52 -4.33
C THR A 24 -1.43 -7.79 -4.89
N ILE A 25 -1.01 -7.76 -6.12
CA ILE A 25 -0.34 -8.88 -6.78
C ILE A 25 1.16 -8.63 -6.82
N MET A 26 1.91 -9.56 -6.27
CA MET A 26 3.36 -9.57 -6.29
C MET A 26 3.84 -10.68 -7.24
N PRO A 27 3.90 -10.43 -8.54
CA PRO A 27 4.25 -11.49 -9.51
C PRO A 27 5.68 -11.97 -9.32
N THR A 28 6.55 -11.13 -8.78
CA THR A 28 7.94 -11.45 -8.41
C THR A 28 8.36 -10.67 -7.18
N LEU A 29 9.26 -11.23 -6.40
CA LEU A 29 9.94 -10.54 -5.31
C LEU A 29 11.32 -10.00 -5.75
N GLN A 30 11.75 -10.30 -6.97
CA GLN A 30 13.01 -9.84 -7.52
C GLN A 30 13.06 -8.31 -7.55
N CYS A 31 14.18 -7.75 -7.08
CA CYS A 31 14.40 -6.31 -7.07
C CYS A 31 15.90 -5.98 -7.11
N PRO A 32 16.38 -5.18 -8.07
CA PRO A 32 17.78 -4.82 -8.15
C PRO A 32 18.21 -3.76 -7.12
N TYR A 33 17.26 -3.18 -6.38
CA TYR A 33 17.53 -2.08 -5.46
C TYR A 33 17.73 -2.55 -4.03
N ASN A 34 18.43 -1.74 -3.23
CA ASN A 34 18.74 -2.03 -1.82
C ASN A 34 18.25 -0.89 -0.90
N CYS A 35 16.95 -0.69 -0.88
CA CYS A 35 16.32 0.31 -0.02
C CYS A 35 16.48 -0.05 1.46
N LYS A 36 16.83 0.93 2.30
CA LYS A 36 17.12 0.69 3.72
C LYS A 36 15.88 0.26 4.53
N HIS A 37 14.70 0.68 4.11
CA HIS A 37 13.42 0.35 4.73
C HIS A 37 12.74 -0.91 4.15
N CYS A 38 13.35 -1.53 3.13
CA CYS A 38 12.78 -2.68 2.45
C CYS A 38 12.48 -3.82 3.43
N TYR A 39 11.30 -4.42 3.27
CA TYR A 39 10.88 -5.59 4.04
C TYR A 39 11.35 -6.92 3.42
N LEU A 40 11.73 -6.90 2.14
CA LEU A 40 12.25 -8.09 1.47
C LEU A 40 13.71 -8.35 1.85
N SER A 41 14.02 -9.61 2.13
CA SER A 41 15.40 -10.06 2.35
C SER A 41 16.22 -9.94 1.06
N LEU A 42 17.54 -10.01 1.21
CA LEU A 42 18.43 -10.03 0.06
C LEU A 42 18.22 -11.30 -0.81
N GLU A 43 17.89 -12.42 -0.16
CA GLU A 43 17.59 -13.69 -0.82
C GLU A 43 16.32 -13.57 -1.68
N GLN A 44 15.22 -13.09 -1.10
CA GLN A 44 13.98 -12.85 -1.83
C GLN A 44 14.16 -11.90 -3.01
N ARG A 45 14.95 -10.82 -2.84
CA ARG A 45 15.21 -9.86 -3.93
C ARG A 45 16.08 -10.42 -5.05
N ARG A 46 16.83 -11.49 -4.81
CA ARG A 46 17.66 -12.19 -5.80
C ARG A 46 16.97 -13.39 -6.44
N ASP A 47 15.86 -13.82 -5.85
CA ASP A 47 15.07 -14.94 -6.38
C ASP A 47 14.43 -14.52 -7.71
N PRO A 48 14.75 -15.19 -8.84
CA PRO A 48 14.18 -14.88 -10.14
C PRO A 48 12.77 -15.42 -10.32
N THR A 49 12.20 -16.05 -9.32
CA THR A 49 10.86 -16.67 -9.41
C THR A 49 9.83 -15.61 -9.79
N THR A 50 9.08 -15.92 -10.84
CA THR A 50 7.93 -15.14 -11.29
C THR A 50 6.72 -16.06 -11.39
N MET A 51 5.58 -15.63 -10.87
CA MET A 51 4.33 -16.36 -11.02
C MET A 51 3.93 -16.39 -12.49
N SER A 52 3.65 -17.58 -13.04
CA SER A 52 3.17 -17.67 -14.42
C SER A 52 1.75 -17.11 -14.55
N ILE A 53 1.38 -16.68 -15.76
CA ILE A 53 0.03 -16.15 -16.06
C ILE A 53 -1.04 -17.23 -15.78
N GLU A 54 -0.74 -18.50 -16.04
CA GLU A 54 -1.65 -19.62 -15.78
C GLU A 54 -1.94 -19.79 -14.28
N LYS A 55 -0.90 -19.73 -13.43
CA LYS A 55 -1.06 -19.80 -11.96
C LYS A 55 -1.82 -18.59 -11.43
N MET A 56 -1.54 -17.40 -11.97
CA MET A 56 -2.27 -16.19 -11.60
C MET A 56 -3.73 -16.29 -12.01
N ARG A 57 -4.01 -16.80 -13.21
CA ARG A 57 -5.38 -17.06 -13.69
C ARG A 57 -6.12 -18.03 -12.77
N GLU A 58 -5.46 -19.11 -12.35
CA GLU A 58 -6.06 -20.07 -11.41
C GLU A 58 -6.46 -19.38 -10.10
N ALA A 59 -5.57 -18.58 -9.51
CA ALA A 59 -5.86 -17.81 -8.29
C ALA A 59 -7.02 -16.83 -8.50
N CYS A 60 -7.02 -16.09 -9.60
CA CYS A 60 -8.09 -15.14 -9.92
C CYS A 60 -9.45 -15.81 -10.16
N LEU A 61 -9.48 -16.97 -10.81
CA LEU A 61 -10.72 -17.74 -11.01
C LEU A 61 -11.33 -18.21 -9.68
N LYS A 62 -10.50 -18.54 -8.69
CA LYS A 62 -10.99 -18.87 -7.33
C LYS A 62 -11.56 -17.65 -6.62
N VAL A 63 -11.04 -16.45 -6.87
CA VAL A 63 -11.62 -15.17 -6.39
C VAL A 63 -12.96 -14.90 -7.09
N ASP A 64 -13.03 -15.08 -8.41
CA ASP A 64 -14.28 -14.91 -9.19
C ASP A 64 -15.37 -15.87 -8.71
N ALA A 65 -15.03 -17.16 -8.51
CA ALA A 65 -15.96 -18.15 -7.96
C ALA A 65 -16.53 -17.77 -6.59
N TYR A 66 -15.68 -17.25 -5.70
CA TYR A 66 -16.13 -16.71 -4.42
C TYR A 66 -17.15 -15.57 -4.59
N TRP A 67 -16.92 -14.65 -5.51
CA TRP A 67 -17.84 -13.55 -5.74
C TRP A 67 -19.13 -13.96 -6.45
N ASP A 68 -19.09 -15.00 -7.23
CA ASP A 68 -20.29 -15.64 -7.76
C ASP A 68 -21.12 -16.33 -6.66
N GLU A 69 -20.48 -16.83 -5.59
CA GLU A 69 -21.14 -17.39 -4.41
C GLU A 69 -21.80 -16.30 -3.55
N VAL A 70 -21.04 -15.25 -3.19
CA VAL A 70 -21.49 -14.23 -2.21
C VAL A 70 -22.32 -13.10 -2.82
N GLN A 71 -22.30 -12.92 -4.13
CA GLN A 71 -23.09 -11.92 -4.87
C GLN A 71 -23.04 -10.52 -4.23
N PRO A 72 -21.87 -9.89 -4.06
CA PRO A 72 -21.78 -8.58 -3.42
C PRO A 72 -22.47 -7.50 -4.28
N PRO A 73 -22.92 -6.38 -3.68
CA PRO A 73 -23.60 -5.31 -4.39
C PRO A 73 -22.73 -4.62 -5.45
N HIS A 74 -21.42 -4.68 -5.26
CA HIS A 74 -20.39 -4.15 -6.16
C HIS A 74 -19.28 -5.18 -6.33
N ARG A 75 -18.59 -5.16 -7.48
CA ARG A 75 -17.43 -6.00 -7.76
C ARG A 75 -16.29 -5.12 -8.25
N VAL A 76 -15.68 -4.39 -7.32
CA VAL A 76 -14.55 -3.50 -7.63
C VAL A 76 -13.25 -4.20 -7.25
N VAL A 77 -12.36 -4.38 -8.23
CA VAL A 77 -11.01 -4.92 -8.01
C VAL A 77 -9.98 -3.84 -8.33
N LEU A 78 -9.41 -3.27 -7.28
CA LEU A 78 -8.27 -2.37 -7.41
C LEU A 78 -6.99 -3.21 -7.35
N VAL A 79 -6.37 -3.41 -8.51
CA VAL A 79 -5.19 -4.24 -8.62
C VAL A 79 -3.93 -3.41 -8.49
N TYR A 80 -3.20 -3.62 -7.39
CA TYR A 80 -1.83 -3.11 -7.25
C TYR A 80 -0.83 -4.13 -7.76
N ASN A 81 -0.15 -3.82 -8.86
CA ASN A 81 1.02 -4.56 -9.30
C ASN A 81 2.23 -4.06 -8.50
N TYR A 82 2.69 -4.90 -7.59
CA TYR A 82 3.64 -4.57 -6.54
C TYR A 82 4.67 -5.71 -6.34
N GLY A 83 5.40 -5.71 -5.25
CA GLY A 83 6.31 -6.80 -4.87
C GLY A 83 7.75 -6.35 -4.73
N GLY A 84 8.65 -6.89 -5.52
CA GLY A 84 10.03 -6.42 -5.68
C GLY A 84 10.06 -5.18 -6.57
N GLU A 85 10.50 -5.35 -7.81
CA GLU A 85 10.33 -4.36 -8.88
C GLU A 85 9.46 -4.98 -9.98
N PRO A 86 8.16 -4.65 -10.06
CA PRO A 86 7.24 -5.33 -10.97
C PRO A 86 7.62 -5.16 -12.45
N THR A 87 8.28 -4.07 -12.82
CA THR A 87 8.73 -3.87 -14.20
C THR A 87 9.85 -4.83 -14.62
N SER A 88 10.47 -5.54 -13.66
CA SER A 88 11.46 -6.58 -13.97
C SER A 88 10.88 -7.81 -14.67
N THR A 89 9.55 -8.00 -14.61
CA THR A 89 8.87 -9.10 -15.34
C THR A 89 8.75 -8.83 -16.84
N GLY A 90 8.92 -7.60 -17.28
CA GLY A 90 8.83 -7.18 -18.68
C GLY A 90 7.44 -6.74 -19.12
N PRO A 91 7.39 -5.97 -20.21
CA PRO A 91 6.14 -5.40 -20.75
C PRO A 91 5.18 -6.46 -21.28
N GLU A 92 5.71 -7.52 -21.92
CA GLU A 92 4.91 -8.63 -22.46
C GLU A 92 4.18 -9.40 -21.34
N TYR A 93 4.85 -9.59 -20.21
CA TYR A 93 4.22 -10.20 -19.03
C TYR A 93 3.09 -9.31 -18.50
N PHE A 94 3.33 -8.00 -18.43
CA PHE A 94 2.33 -7.03 -17.96
C PHE A 94 1.09 -7.03 -18.88
N GLU A 95 1.26 -7.03 -20.20
CA GLU A 95 0.13 -7.10 -21.13
C GLU A 95 -0.65 -8.40 -20.98
N ALA A 96 0.04 -9.54 -20.93
CA ALA A 96 -0.60 -10.86 -20.74
C ALA A 96 -1.37 -10.92 -19.42
N TYR A 97 -0.80 -10.36 -18.36
CA TYR A 97 -1.43 -10.27 -17.05
C TYR A 97 -2.71 -9.42 -17.09
N VAL A 98 -2.67 -8.20 -17.65
CA VAL A 98 -3.84 -7.32 -17.72
C VAL A 98 -4.94 -7.91 -18.59
N GLN A 99 -4.57 -8.53 -19.72
CA GLN A 99 -5.51 -9.24 -20.57
C GLN A 99 -6.18 -10.38 -19.79
N MET A 100 -5.41 -11.21 -19.11
CA MET A 100 -5.93 -12.30 -18.26
C MET A 100 -6.91 -11.76 -17.20
N MET A 101 -6.59 -10.65 -16.55
CA MET A 101 -7.48 -10.02 -15.55
C MET A 101 -8.81 -9.58 -16.17
N SER A 102 -8.80 -9.02 -17.39
CA SER A 102 -10.02 -8.60 -18.08
C SER A 102 -10.90 -9.78 -18.52
N GLU A 103 -10.30 -10.94 -18.78
CA GLU A 103 -11.01 -12.16 -19.12
C GLU A 103 -11.65 -12.81 -17.89
N VAL A 104 -10.96 -12.80 -16.74
CA VAL A 104 -11.46 -13.40 -15.49
C VAL A 104 -12.48 -12.49 -14.80
N PHE A 105 -12.25 -11.18 -14.82
CA PHE A 105 -13.11 -10.18 -14.20
C PHE A 105 -13.75 -9.24 -15.25
N PRO A 106 -14.62 -9.77 -16.14
CA PRO A 106 -15.17 -9.00 -17.23
C PRO A 106 -16.26 -8.01 -16.74
N ALA A 107 -16.33 -6.84 -17.38
CA ALA A 107 -17.38 -5.85 -17.09
C ALA A 107 -18.80 -6.41 -17.30
N SER A 108 -18.97 -7.40 -18.15
CA SER A 108 -20.26 -8.11 -18.37
C SER A 108 -20.77 -8.85 -17.14
N LYS A 109 -19.88 -9.22 -16.19
CA LYS A 109 -20.23 -9.77 -14.87
C LYS A 109 -20.38 -8.69 -13.79
N GLY A 110 -20.33 -7.41 -14.15
CA GLY A 110 -20.40 -6.29 -13.21
C GLY A 110 -19.09 -5.93 -12.53
N TYR A 111 -17.96 -6.41 -13.04
CA TYR A 111 -16.65 -6.03 -12.51
C TYR A 111 -16.20 -4.65 -12.97
N GLU A 112 -15.64 -3.88 -12.04
CA GLU A 112 -14.82 -2.70 -12.29
C GLU A 112 -13.40 -3.02 -11.86
N VAL A 113 -12.47 -3.13 -12.82
CA VAL A 113 -11.06 -3.45 -12.55
C VAL A 113 -10.21 -2.22 -12.84
N LYS A 114 -9.42 -1.82 -11.84
CA LYS A 114 -8.45 -0.73 -11.97
C LYS A 114 -7.05 -1.25 -11.71
N HIS A 115 -6.10 -0.86 -12.55
CA HIS A 115 -4.70 -1.26 -12.41
C HIS A 115 -3.84 -0.10 -11.95
N VAL A 116 -3.01 -0.35 -10.94
CA VAL A 116 -1.97 0.57 -10.46
C VAL A 116 -0.65 -0.19 -10.41
N MET A 117 0.40 0.39 -10.97
CA MET A 117 1.75 -0.17 -10.85
C MET A 117 2.58 0.69 -9.91
N LEU A 118 3.21 0.06 -8.92
CA LEU A 118 4.19 0.71 -8.06
C LEU A 118 5.60 0.28 -8.49
N THR A 119 6.35 1.21 -9.07
CA THR A 119 7.70 0.97 -9.60
C THR A 119 8.69 2.02 -9.12
N SER A 120 9.97 1.64 -9.05
CA SER A 120 11.05 2.61 -8.80
C SER A 120 11.28 3.59 -9.95
N LEU A 121 10.77 3.31 -11.15
CA LEU A 121 11.01 4.00 -12.42
C LEU A 121 12.45 3.92 -12.96
N LEU A 122 13.44 3.54 -12.18
CA LEU A 122 14.86 3.66 -12.58
C LEU A 122 15.28 2.72 -13.71
N GLY A 123 14.74 1.50 -13.73
CA GLY A 123 15.01 0.49 -14.77
C GLY A 123 14.05 0.52 -15.94
N VAL A 124 13.14 1.51 -15.96
CA VAL A 124 12.05 1.58 -16.94
C VAL A 124 12.51 2.28 -18.22
N ASP A 125 12.23 1.66 -19.36
CA ASP A 125 12.22 2.35 -20.64
C ASP A 125 10.84 2.94 -20.89
N LEU A 126 10.73 4.27 -20.81
CA LEU A 126 9.45 4.96 -20.96
C LEU A 126 8.87 4.84 -22.38
N ASP A 127 9.70 4.64 -23.41
CA ASP A 127 9.20 4.45 -24.78
C ASP A 127 8.39 3.16 -24.91
N VAL A 128 8.71 2.17 -24.09
CA VAL A 128 8.02 0.87 -24.02
C VAL A 128 6.84 0.89 -23.05
N TRP A 129 7.03 1.44 -21.85
CA TRP A 129 6.04 1.34 -20.77
C TRP A 129 4.95 2.42 -20.80
N GLU A 130 5.23 3.62 -21.30
CA GLU A 130 4.24 4.72 -21.37
C GLU A 130 2.97 4.31 -22.14
N PRO A 131 3.06 3.71 -23.36
CA PRO A 131 1.87 3.27 -24.08
C PRO A 131 1.01 2.26 -23.30
N LEU A 132 1.65 1.34 -22.56
CA LEU A 132 0.96 0.35 -21.75
C LEU A 132 0.23 1.00 -20.57
N TRP A 133 0.90 1.88 -19.85
CA TRP A 133 0.26 2.58 -18.74
C TRP A 133 -0.87 3.50 -19.20
N LYS A 134 -0.72 4.19 -20.32
CA LYS A 134 -1.82 4.99 -20.91
C LYS A 134 -3.02 4.12 -21.29
N LYS A 135 -2.78 2.94 -21.82
CA LYS A 135 -3.82 1.99 -22.24
C LYS A 135 -4.55 1.35 -21.06
N TYR A 136 -3.83 0.94 -20.03
CA TYR A 136 -4.35 0.04 -18.99
C TYR A 136 -4.57 0.70 -17.61
N SER A 137 -3.95 1.84 -17.34
CA SER A 137 -4.10 2.58 -16.08
C SER A 137 -4.37 4.07 -16.27
N GLU A 138 -4.87 4.49 -17.44
CA GLU A 138 -5.12 5.89 -17.79
C GLU A 138 -3.88 6.79 -17.59
N GLY A 139 -2.70 6.22 -17.76
CA GLY A 139 -1.42 6.86 -17.52
C GLY A 139 -1.06 7.06 -16.05
N TYR A 140 -1.81 6.48 -15.11
CA TYR A 140 -1.52 6.57 -13.69
C TYR A 140 -0.52 5.52 -13.26
N ILE A 141 0.54 5.95 -12.60
CA ILE A 141 1.59 5.11 -12.02
C ILE A 141 1.97 5.63 -10.64
N GLN A 142 2.42 4.73 -9.78
CA GLN A 142 3.00 5.09 -8.48
C GLN A 142 4.50 4.80 -8.45
N THR A 143 5.22 5.66 -7.75
CA THR A 143 6.64 5.49 -7.45
C THR A 143 6.89 5.86 -5.99
N SER A 144 8.15 5.84 -5.54
CA SER A 144 8.44 6.19 -4.14
C SER A 144 9.49 7.28 -4.05
N TYR A 145 9.22 8.25 -3.19
CA TYR A 145 10.17 9.29 -2.80
C TYR A 145 10.47 9.18 -1.30
N ASP A 146 11.64 8.67 -0.95
CA ASP A 146 12.05 8.46 0.45
C ASP A 146 13.30 9.28 0.80
N GLY A 147 13.55 10.37 0.07
CA GLY A 147 14.72 11.22 0.25
C GLY A 147 16.02 10.44 0.02
N SER A 148 17.06 10.79 0.77
CA SER A 148 18.39 10.17 0.63
C SER A 148 18.49 8.72 1.13
N MET A 149 17.41 8.14 1.67
CA MET A 149 17.35 6.74 2.09
C MET A 149 17.74 5.75 0.99
N ARG A 150 17.54 6.14 -0.27
CA ARG A 150 17.92 5.33 -1.45
C ARG A 150 19.26 5.71 -2.08
N SER A 151 19.97 6.66 -1.55
CA SER A 151 21.19 7.33 -2.02
C SER A 151 20.93 8.57 -2.90
N THR A 152 21.88 9.51 -2.85
CA THR A 152 21.78 10.75 -3.64
C THR A 152 21.81 10.49 -5.16
N ALA A 153 22.57 9.50 -5.60
CA ALA A 153 22.63 9.12 -7.02
C ALA A 153 21.28 8.53 -7.50
N TYR A 154 20.61 7.77 -6.64
CA TYR A 154 19.27 7.27 -6.91
C TYR A 154 18.30 8.43 -7.09
N VAL A 155 18.24 9.37 -6.13
CA VAL A 155 17.30 10.50 -6.14
C VAL A 155 17.44 11.31 -7.43
N ARG A 156 18.66 11.67 -7.85
CA ARG A 156 18.89 12.42 -9.09
C ARG A 156 18.35 11.69 -10.34
N LYS A 157 18.59 10.39 -10.43
CA LYS A 157 18.10 9.58 -11.56
C LYS A 157 16.56 9.47 -11.53
N TRP A 158 16.01 9.31 -10.35
CA TRP A 158 14.57 9.23 -10.14
C TRP A 158 13.88 10.54 -10.54
N GLU A 159 14.36 11.69 -10.07
CA GLU A 159 13.83 13.00 -10.46
C GLU A 159 13.84 13.21 -11.98
N ALA A 160 14.92 12.84 -12.65
CA ALA A 160 15.00 12.95 -14.11
C ALA A 160 13.96 12.05 -14.80
N LYS A 161 13.75 10.83 -14.31
CA LYS A 161 12.74 9.91 -14.84
C LYS A 161 11.32 10.41 -14.58
N VAL A 162 11.03 10.94 -13.39
CA VAL A 162 9.73 11.50 -13.05
C VAL A 162 9.41 12.71 -13.96
N ARG A 163 10.35 13.64 -14.12
CA ARG A 163 10.16 14.80 -15.04
C ARG A 163 9.88 14.34 -16.48
N ASP A 164 10.55 13.29 -16.94
CA ASP A 164 10.30 12.74 -18.28
C ASP A 164 8.90 12.08 -18.35
N ALA A 165 8.51 11.29 -17.36
CA ALA A 165 7.20 10.66 -17.29
C ALA A 165 6.06 11.69 -17.28
N VAL A 166 6.18 12.73 -16.44
CA VAL A 166 5.19 13.82 -16.35
C VAL A 166 5.11 14.58 -17.67
N ARG A 167 6.26 14.92 -18.30
CA ARG A 167 6.31 15.61 -19.60
C ARG A 167 5.62 14.80 -20.71
N ARG A 168 5.67 13.48 -20.62
CA ARG A 168 4.97 12.56 -21.54
C ARG A 168 3.47 12.42 -21.24
N GLY A 169 2.96 13.11 -20.21
CA GLY A 169 1.55 13.13 -19.83
C GLY A 169 1.13 11.98 -18.91
N LEU A 170 2.07 11.29 -18.26
CA LEU A 170 1.76 10.32 -17.23
C LEU A 170 1.35 11.05 -15.93
N LYS A 171 0.39 10.46 -15.22
CA LYS A 171 -0.05 10.89 -13.89
C LYS A 171 0.81 10.16 -12.86
N VAL A 172 1.86 10.79 -12.39
CA VAL A 172 2.80 10.19 -11.45
C VAL A 172 2.38 10.51 -10.03
N ALA A 173 2.08 9.47 -9.25
CA ALA A 173 1.85 9.56 -7.82
C ALA A 173 3.07 9.03 -7.04
N THR A 174 3.21 9.45 -5.78
CA THR A 174 4.23 8.90 -4.90
C THR A 174 3.61 8.23 -3.69
N ILE A 175 4.25 7.16 -3.21
CA ILE A 175 4.10 6.63 -1.87
C ILE A 175 5.45 6.70 -1.18
N SER A 176 5.49 7.31 -0.02
CA SER A 176 6.73 7.66 0.68
C SER A 176 6.75 7.11 2.09
N VAL A 177 7.90 6.65 2.54
CA VAL A 177 8.11 6.26 3.93
C VAL A 177 8.81 7.40 4.65
N VAL A 178 8.08 8.07 5.56
CA VAL A 178 8.66 9.15 6.38
C VAL A 178 9.78 8.59 7.25
N ASN A 179 10.91 9.22 7.19
CA ASN A 179 12.14 8.78 7.83
C ASN A 179 12.96 9.99 8.32
N GLU A 180 14.01 9.75 9.09
CA GLU A 180 14.88 10.80 9.63
C GLU A 180 15.47 11.76 8.57
N ASP A 181 15.72 11.26 7.35
CA ASP A 181 16.26 12.12 6.28
C ASP A 181 15.20 13.08 5.74
N LEU A 182 13.94 12.63 5.61
CA LEU A 182 12.81 13.48 5.24
C LEU A 182 12.45 14.48 6.34
N LEU A 183 12.52 14.06 7.62
CA LEU A 183 12.34 15.00 8.73
C LEU A 183 13.37 16.14 8.69
N LYS A 184 14.63 15.82 8.40
CA LYS A 184 15.70 16.83 8.26
C LYS A 184 15.50 17.74 7.05
N GLN A 185 14.97 17.18 5.96
CA GLN A 185 14.64 17.95 4.76
C GLN A 185 13.49 18.95 5.03
N GLY A 186 12.55 18.56 5.90
CA GLY A 186 11.35 19.32 6.24
C GLY A 186 10.18 19.07 5.29
N ALA A 187 8.99 19.15 5.84
CA ALA A 187 7.75 18.86 5.16
C ALA A 187 7.49 19.81 3.97
N ALA A 188 7.68 21.11 4.19
CA ALA A 188 7.50 22.13 3.14
C ALA A 188 8.43 21.92 1.96
N ALA A 189 9.74 21.77 2.22
CA ALA A 189 10.71 21.52 1.15
C ALA A 189 10.45 20.20 0.40
N THR A 190 9.96 19.19 1.10
CA THR A 190 9.56 17.93 0.45
C THR A 190 8.36 18.14 -0.47
N LEU A 191 7.35 18.86 -0.02
CA LEU A 191 6.17 19.13 -0.84
C LEU A 191 6.50 19.99 -2.05
N ASP A 192 7.38 21.00 -1.89
CA ASP A 192 7.86 21.83 -3.01
C ASP A 192 8.57 20.98 -4.07
N ILE A 193 9.44 20.04 -3.68
CA ILE A 193 10.10 19.11 -4.62
C ILE A 193 9.06 18.30 -5.40
N LEU A 194 8.07 17.73 -4.73
CA LEU A 194 7.05 16.92 -5.39
C LEU A 194 6.16 17.78 -6.32
N HIS A 195 5.83 18.99 -5.89
CA HIS A 195 5.09 19.95 -6.70
C HIS A 195 5.86 20.35 -7.97
N ASP A 196 7.13 20.71 -7.82
CA ASP A 196 8.01 21.09 -8.94
C ASP A 196 8.25 19.94 -9.94
N LEU A 197 8.18 18.71 -9.48
CA LEU A 197 8.25 17.52 -10.32
C LEU A 197 6.95 17.22 -11.06
N GLY A 198 5.84 17.87 -10.70
CA GLY A 198 4.52 17.63 -11.28
C GLY A 198 3.85 16.34 -10.78
N ILE A 199 4.21 15.90 -9.57
CA ILE A 199 3.52 14.80 -8.91
C ILE A 199 2.06 15.16 -8.69
N CYS A 200 1.13 14.26 -9.05
CA CYS A 200 -0.30 14.51 -8.93
C CYS A 200 -0.88 14.15 -7.56
N GLU A 201 -0.29 13.15 -6.89
CA GLU A 201 -0.75 12.64 -5.61
C GLU A 201 0.43 12.13 -4.79
N SER A 202 0.38 12.28 -3.48
CA SER A 202 1.37 11.75 -2.54
C SER A 202 0.70 11.03 -1.37
N GLY A 203 1.15 9.81 -1.10
CA GLY A 203 0.80 9.02 0.09
C GLY A 203 2.01 8.92 1.03
N TRP A 204 1.74 8.88 2.34
CA TRP A 204 2.76 8.96 3.38
C TRP A 204 2.59 7.85 4.41
N LEU A 205 3.58 7.00 4.53
CA LEU A 205 3.59 5.89 5.48
C LEU A 205 4.60 6.17 6.59
N PRO A 206 4.31 5.81 7.85
CA PRO A 206 5.34 5.76 8.86
C PRO A 206 6.36 4.67 8.54
N PHE A 207 7.59 4.83 9.03
CA PHE A 207 8.63 3.81 8.88
C PHE A 207 8.26 2.59 9.73
N MET A 208 7.85 1.52 9.07
CA MET A 208 7.34 0.32 9.73
C MET A 208 8.45 -0.61 10.16
N LEU A 209 8.35 -1.13 11.39
CA LEU A 209 9.24 -2.18 11.88
C LEU A 209 8.98 -3.48 11.12
N ASN A 210 10.05 -4.07 10.60
CA ASN A 210 10.04 -5.41 10.00
C ASN A 210 11.32 -6.17 10.36
N GLU A 211 11.35 -7.45 10.05
CA GLU A 211 12.49 -8.30 10.36
C GLU A 211 13.81 -7.77 9.78
N GLN A 212 13.78 -7.32 8.52
CA GLN A 212 15.00 -6.92 7.82
C GLN A 212 15.61 -5.62 8.36
N ASN A 213 14.77 -4.66 8.77
CA ASN A 213 15.26 -3.39 9.32
C ASN A 213 15.54 -3.48 10.82
N SER A 214 14.86 -4.36 11.56
CA SER A 214 15.09 -4.62 12.98
C SER A 214 16.49 -5.18 13.23
N VAL A 215 16.84 -6.29 12.55
CA VAL A 215 18.13 -6.98 12.74
C VAL A 215 19.32 -6.08 12.39
N ALA A 216 19.18 -5.21 11.41
CA ALA A 216 20.25 -4.31 10.99
C ALA A 216 20.31 -2.99 11.80
N GLY A 217 19.50 -2.82 12.85
CA GLY A 217 19.40 -1.56 13.60
C GLY A 217 18.91 -0.36 12.77
N LYS A 218 18.37 -0.62 11.59
CA LYS A 218 17.93 0.45 10.69
C LYS A 218 16.66 1.13 11.18
N TYR A 219 15.78 0.36 11.84
CA TYR A 219 14.56 0.92 12.42
C TYR A 219 14.89 1.98 13.47
N ASP A 220 15.76 1.66 14.42
CA ASP A 220 16.14 2.61 15.47
C ASP A 220 16.83 3.86 14.93
N LYS A 221 17.59 3.69 13.86
CA LYS A 221 18.36 4.78 13.22
C LYS A 221 17.51 5.70 12.36
N TYR A 222 16.51 5.18 11.65
CA TYR A 222 15.83 5.92 10.57
C TYR A 222 14.34 6.13 10.80
N ALA A 223 13.70 5.35 11.69
CA ALA A 223 12.28 5.53 11.97
C ALA A 223 12.06 6.72 12.91
N PRO A 224 11.24 7.70 12.55
CA PRO A 224 10.83 8.75 13.45
C PRO A 224 9.92 8.23 14.56
N THR A 225 9.73 9.01 15.62
CA THR A 225 8.61 8.83 16.53
C THR A 225 7.29 9.11 15.80
N MET A 226 6.17 8.60 16.31
CA MET A 226 4.87 8.96 15.73
C MET A 226 4.52 10.43 15.97
N THR A 227 5.01 11.01 17.05
CA THR A 227 4.90 12.46 17.31
C THR A 227 5.59 13.23 16.18
N ALA A 228 6.84 12.92 15.86
CA ALA A 228 7.58 13.55 14.76
C ALA A 228 6.93 13.30 13.38
N PHE A 229 6.40 12.10 13.15
CA PHE A 229 5.62 11.79 11.95
C PHE A 229 4.38 12.69 11.84
N ASN A 230 3.59 12.80 12.92
CA ASN A 230 2.38 13.63 12.94
C ASN A 230 2.73 15.10 12.71
N ASP A 231 3.77 15.62 13.37
CA ASP A 231 4.23 17.01 13.19
C ASP A 231 4.68 17.27 11.74
N TYR A 232 5.37 16.30 11.14
CA TYR A 232 5.75 16.37 9.73
C TYR A 232 4.53 16.45 8.80
N MET A 233 3.51 15.61 9.04
CA MET A 233 2.29 15.60 8.25
C MET A 233 1.46 16.88 8.44
N ILE A 234 1.38 17.41 9.67
CA ILE A 234 0.73 18.71 9.95
C ILE A 234 1.45 19.83 9.19
N GLY A 235 2.79 19.90 9.29
CA GLY A 235 3.58 20.88 8.56
C GLY A 235 3.44 20.78 7.04
N MET A 236 3.25 19.58 6.51
CA MET A 236 2.98 19.35 5.10
C MET A 236 1.61 19.90 4.70
N LEU A 237 0.57 19.69 5.50
CA LEU A 237 -0.76 20.24 5.24
C LEU A 237 -0.77 21.77 5.33
N ASP A 238 -0.12 22.34 6.33
CA ASP A 238 -0.05 23.81 6.47
C ASP A 238 0.61 24.43 5.23
N HIS A 239 1.68 23.82 4.74
CA HIS A 239 2.33 24.26 3.51
C HIS A 239 1.45 24.04 2.27
N TRP A 240 0.76 22.92 2.19
CA TRP A 240 -0.19 22.61 1.12
C TRP A 240 -1.30 23.68 1.03
N PHE A 241 -1.90 24.07 2.16
CA PHE A 241 -2.87 25.15 2.22
C PHE A 241 -2.26 26.48 1.79
N SER A 242 -1.01 26.76 2.16
CA SER A 242 -0.31 27.98 1.74
C SER A 242 -0.12 28.04 0.24
N LEU A 243 0.24 26.91 -0.42
CA LEU A 243 0.32 26.81 -1.88
C LEU A 243 -1.05 27.04 -2.53
N LYS A 244 -2.09 26.42 -2.00
CA LYS A 244 -3.47 26.60 -2.48
C LYS A 244 -3.94 28.07 -2.38
N HIS A 245 -3.65 28.75 -1.29
CA HIS A 245 -3.99 30.17 -1.12
C HIS A 245 -3.26 31.06 -2.12
N ARG A 246 -2.09 30.67 -2.63
CA ARG A 246 -1.39 31.36 -3.71
C ARG A 246 -1.91 31.00 -5.13
N GLY A 247 -2.94 30.15 -5.21
CA GLY A 247 -3.52 29.72 -6.48
C GLY A 247 -2.75 28.59 -7.18
N GLU A 248 -1.80 27.96 -6.46
CA GLU A 248 -1.03 26.83 -6.97
C GLU A 248 -1.80 25.50 -6.88
N THR A 249 -1.33 24.48 -7.59
CA THR A 249 -1.95 23.14 -7.59
C THR A 249 -0.93 22.10 -7.10
N PRO A 250 -0.66 22.06 -5.78
CA PRO A 250 0.23 21.06 -5.22
C PRO A 250 -0.37 19.65 -5.33
N PRO A 251 0.44 18.58 -5.22
CA PRO A 251 -0.04 17.21 -5.24
C PRO A 251 -1.11 16.99 -4.18
N SER A 252 -2.09 16.16 -4.50
CA SER A 252 -3.07 15.69 -3.53
C SER A 252 -2.38 14.90 -2.41
N ILE A 253 -2.77 15.10 -1.16
CA ILE A 253 -2.27 14.34 -0.01
C ILE A 253 -3.30 13.28 0.36
N GLY A 254 -2.98 12.00 0.09
CA GLY A 254 -3.92 10.88 0.26
C GLY A 254 -4.46 10.77 1.68
N GLU A 255 -3.59 10.89 2.69
CA GLU A 255 -3.96 10.80 4.10
C GLU A 255 -4.96 11.88 4.53
N ALA A 256 -4.88 13.08 3.97
CA ALA A 256 -5.83 14.15 4.27
C ALA A 256 -7.23 13.82 3.75
N HIS A 257 -7.34 13.25 2.55
CA HIS A 257 -8.61 12.78 2.00
C HIS A 257 -9.17 11.63 2.85
N PHE A 258 -8.34 10.67 3.21
CA PHE A 258 -8.74 9.54 4.06
C PHE A 258 -9.18 10.02 5.45
N ALA A 259 -8.49 10.98 6.07
CA ALA A 259 -8.86 11.53 7.37
C ALA A 259 -10.25 12.16 7.33
N VAL A 260 -10.50 13.01 6.35
CA VAL A 260 -11.81 13.67 6.18
C VAL A 260 -12.93 12.66 5.93
N ASP A 261 -12.69 11.67 5.09
CA ASP A 261 -13.67 10.63 4.78
C ASP A 261 -13.99 9.77 6.01
N ARG A 262 -12.98 9.37 6.77
CA ARG A 262 -13.15 8.58 7.99
C ARG A 262 -13.87 9.33 9.10
N VAL A 263 -13.54 10.60 9.31
CA VAL A 263 -14.25 11.44 10.29
C VAL A 263 -15.71 11.60 9.89
N LYS A 264 -16.00 11.86 8.60
CA LYS A 264 -17.37 11.97 8.11
C LYS A 264 -18.17 10.68 8.25
N ARG A 265 -17.55 9.54 8.01
CA ARG A 265 -18.20 8.23 8.07
C ARG A 265 -18.17 7.57 9.44
N HIS A 266 -17.42 8.14 10.40
CA HIS A 266 -17.10 7.52 11.68
C HIS A 266 -16.61 6.07 11.51
N SER A 267 -15.81 5.83 10.49
CA SER A 267 -15.29 4.50 10.16
C SER A 267 -13.78 4.49 10.14
N SER A 268 -13.17 3.57 10.87
CA SER A 268 -11.75 3.25 10.70
C SER A 268 -11.55 2.40 9.44
N SER A 269 -10.36 2.44 8.87
CA SER A 269 -10.01 1.54 7.78
C SER A 269 -9.88 0.11 8.30
N ASN A 270 -10.59 -0.80 7.69
CA ASN A 270 -10.34 -2.22 7.86
C ASN A 270 -9.53 -2.74 6.65
N MET A 271 -8.23 -2.42 6.62
CA MET A 271 -7.36 -2.90 5.55
C MET A 271 -7.47 -4.43 5.40
N CYS A 272 -7.56 -5.15 6.51
CA CYS A 272 -7.68 -6.61 6.48
C CYS A 272 -8.99 -7.12 5.89
N GLY A 273 -10.06 -6.34 5.92
CA GLY A 273 -11.36 -6.69 5.33
C GLY A 273 -11.43 -6.49 3.82
N GLN A 274 -10.52 -5.72 3.26
CA GLN A 274 -10.57 -5.33 1.85
C GLN A 274 -9.30 -5.66 1.07
N THR A 275 -8.17 -5.91 1.75
CA THR A 275 -6.86 -6.04 1.12
C THR A 275 -6.25 -7.42 1.36
N LEU A 276 -5.75 -8.04 0.32
CA LEU A 276 -4.88 -9.21 0.37
C LEU A 276 -3.76 -9.11 -0.67
N PHE A 277 -2.61 -9.67 -0.32
CA PHE A 277 -1.43 -9.72 -1.18
C PHE A 277 -1.25 -11.15 -1.66
N LEU A 278 -1.08 -11.33 -2.96
CA LEU A 278 -0.79 -12.63 -3.58
C LEU A 278 0.71 -12.69 -3.90
N LEU A 279 1.41 -13.63 -3.28
CA LEU A 279 2.84 -13.87 -3.50
C LEU A 279 3.09 -14.76 -4.73
N PRO A 280 4.33 -14.79 -5.28
CA PRO A 280 4.66 -15.58 -6.47
C PRO A 280 4.44 -17.08 -6.30
N ASN A 281 4.47 -17.60 -5.07
CA ASN A 281 4.23 -19.01 -4.75
C ASN A 281 2.75 -19.38 -4.59
N GLY A 282 1.83 -18.40 -4.64
CA GLY A 282 0.39 -18.60 -4.46
C GLY A 282 -0.14 -18.35 -3.05
N ASP A 283 0.70 -17.96 -2.11
CA ASP A 283 0.26 -17.58 -0.77
C ASP A 283 -0.50 -16.27 -0.78
N PHE A 284 -1.64 -16.24 -0.12
CA PHE A 284 -2.28 -14.99 0.28
C PHE A 284 -1.77 -14.52 1.63
N VAL A 285 -1.31 -13.28 1.69
CA VAL A 285 -0.67 -12.69 2.87
C VAL A 285 -1.19 -11.29 3.16
N LEU A 286 -0.91 -10.82 4.38
CA LEU A 286 -0.93 -9.39 4.72
C LEU A 286 0.35 -9.00 5.45
N PRO A 287 0.86 -7.77 5.24
CA PRO A 287 1.96 -7.26 6.02
C PRO A 287 1.61 -7.22 7.51
N ASN A 288 2.50 -7.70 8.33
CA ASN A 288 2.35 -7.71 9.77
C ASN A 288 3.10 -6.52 10.37
N TYR A 289 2.36 -5.49 10.76
CA TYR A 289 2.91 -4.26 11.32
C TYR A 289 3.09 -4.31 12.84
N LYS A 290 3.09 -5.50 13.44
CA LYS A 290 3.22 -5.62 14.89
C LYS A 290 4.67 -5.67 15.32
N GLU A 291 4.98 -5.01 16.43
CA GLU A 291 6.27 -5.08 17.10
C GLU A 291 6.69 -6.51 17.40
N GLY A 292 7.97 -6.82 17.19
CA GLY A 292 8.56 -8.10 17.52
C GLY A 292 8.17 -9.26 16.61
N TYR A 293 7.45 -9.00 15.54
CA TYR A 293 7.15 -10.04 14.57
C TYR A 293 8.37 -10.34 13.69
N LYS A 294 8.75 -11.60 13.66
CA LYS A 294 9.82 -12.10 12.81
C LYS A 294 9.37 -12.21 11.35
N GLU A 295 8.09 -12.49 11.13
CA GLU A 295 7.52 -12.67 9.80
C GLU A 295 6.68 -11.45 9.40
N TYR A 296 7.20 -10.66 8.46
CA TYR A 296 6.51 -9.47 7.98
C TYR A 296 5.30 -9.83 7.11
N MET A 297 5.43 -10.82 6.21
CA MET A 297 4.35 -11.32 5.38
C MET A 297 3.71 -12.55 6.03
N HIS A 298 2.58 -12.37 6.69
CA HIS A 298 1.87 -13.44 7.37
C HIS A 298 0.95 -14.18 6.41
N SER A 299 1.23 -15.45 6.14
CA SER A 299 0.43 -16.29 5.24
C SER A 299 -0.89 -16.70 5.86
N PHE A 300 -1.95 -16.65 5.05
CA PHE A 300 -3.30 -17.13 5.37
C PHE A 300 -3.66 -18.43 4.67
N GLY A 301 -2.75 -18.92 3.85
CA GLY A 301 -2.86 -20.15 3.06
C GLY A 301 -2.49 -19.93 1.61
N ASN A 302 -2.28 -21.03 0.91
CA ASN A 302 -1.90 -21.06 -0.50
C ASN A 302 -3.10 -21.37 -1.38
N ILE A 303 -3.44 -20.44 -2.26
CA ILE A 303 -4.60 -20.57 -3.15
C ILE A 303 -4.39 -21.60 -4.27
N LEU A 304 -3.14 -21.92 -4.59
CA LEU A 304 -2.79 -22.89 -5.63
C LEU A 304 -2.75 -24.35 -5.12
N GLU A 305 -2.93 -24.57 -3.83
CA GLU A 305 -3.07 -25.93 -3.32
C GLU A 305 -4.34 -26.60 -3.88
N PRO A 306 -4.26 -27.91 -4.20
CA PRO A 306 -5.43 -28.65 -4.69
C PRO A 306 -6.61 -28.58 -3.71
N GLY A 307 -7.78 -28.19 -4.19
CA GLY A 307 -9.00 -28.08 -3.38
C GLY A 307 -9.11 -26.79 -2.57
N SER A 308 -8.09 -25.95 -2.51
CA SER A 308 -8.15 -24.64 -1.85
C SER A 308 -9.12 -23.71 -2.55
N THR A 309 -9.94 -23.00 -1.77
CA THR A 309 -10.85 -21.96 -2.24
C THR A 309 -10.50 -20.59 -1.66
N PHE A 310 -11.00 -19.52 -2.27
CA PHE A 310 -10.77 -18.19 -1.71
C PHE A 310 -11.53 -18.00 -0.38
N SER A 311 -12.68 -18.68 -0.20
CA SER A 311 -13.40 -18.75 1.07
C SER A 311 -12.56 -19.35 2.19
N ASP A 312 -11.74 -20.38 1.90
CA ASP A 312 -10.85 -21.00 2.89
C ASP A 312 -9.77 -20.02 3.34
N ILE A 313 -9.19 -19.26 2.39
CA ILE A 313 -8.23 -18.20 2.71
C ILE A 313 -8.85 -17.14 3.62
N LEU A 314 -10.05 -16.67 3.29
CA LEU A 314 -10.74 -15.64 4.08
C LEU A 314 -11.11 -16.13 5.48
N ARG A 315 -11.46 -17.41 5.63
CA ARG A 315 -11.86 -18.05 6.90
C ARG A 315 -10.70 -18.70 7.64
N SER A 316 -9.47 -18.61 7.12
CA SER A 316 -8.34 -19.27 7.75
C SER A 316 -8.14 -18.82 9.21
N PRO A 317 -7.74 -19.72 10.10
CA PRO A 317 -7.44 -19.37 11.49
C PRO A 317 -6.39 -18.28 11.62
N GLU A 318 -5.42 -18.28 10.71
CA GLU A 318 -4.31 -17.32 10.62
C GLU A 318 -4.83 -15.92 10.30
N ARG A 319 -5.68 -15.76 9.28
CA ARG A 319 -6.28 -14.47 8.95
C ARG A 319 -7.18 -13.98 10.08
N ARG A 320 -8.04 -14.84 10.64
CA ARG A 320 -8.90 -14.47 11.76
C ARG A 320 -8.09 -14.05 12.98
N ALA A 321 -6.98 -14.74 13.28
CA ALA A 321 -6.08 -14.36 14.37
C ALA A 321 -5.39 -13.01 14.07
N HIS A 322 -4.95 -12.79 12.83
CA HIS A 322 -4.35 -11.53 12.39
C HIS A 322 -5.34 -10.37 12.56
N MET A 323 -6.57 -10.51 12.09
CA MET A 323 -7.60 -9.49 12.19
C MET A 323 -7.98 -9.20 13.65
N ARG A 324 -8.15 -10.23 14.49
CA ARG A 324 -8.38 -10.03 15.92
C ARG A 324 -7.26 -9.24 16.60
N ARG A 325 -6.00 -9.50 16.22
CA ARG A 325 -4.87 -8.70 16.70
C ARG A 325 -4.94 -7.24 16.27
N GLN A 326 -5.38 -6.98 15.06
CA GLN A 326 -5.56 -5.60 14.58
C GLN A 326 -6.65 -4.87 15.37
N VAL A 327 -7.80 -5.51 15.60
CA VAL A 327 -8.89 -4.94 16.41
C VAL A 327 -8.48 -4.74 17.88
N THR A 328 -7.71 -5.68 18.45
CA THR A 328 -7.28 -5.58 19.86
C THR A 328 -6.28 -4.46 20.12
N ARG A 329 -5.61 -3.92 19.09
CA ARG A 329 -4.80 -2.70 19.24
C ARG A 329 -5.63 -1.51 19.68
N ASN A 330 -6.87 -1.42 19.25
CA ASN A 330 -7.80 -0.38 19.69
C ASN A 330 -8.21 -0.52 21.17
N ARG A 331 -7.74 -1.55 21.87
CA ARG A 331 -7.90 -1.72 23.33
C ARG A 331 -6.78 -1.08 24.14
N ASN A 332 -5.81 -0.42 23.51
CA ASN A 332 -4.84 0.38 24.24
C ASN A 332 -5.59 1.41 25.12
N PRO A 333 -5.27 1.54 26.41
CA PRO A 333 -5.94 2.50 27.29
C PRO A 333 -5.99 3.92 26.74
N GLU A 334 -4.94 4.37 26.06
CA GLU A 334 -4.88 5.68 25.40
C GLU A 334 -5.89 5.81 24.25
N CYS A 335 -6.13 4.71 23.51
CA CYS A 335 -7.12 4.69 22.44
C CYS A 335 -8.55 4.64 22.99
N GLN A 336 -8.78 4.14 24.21
CA GLN A 336 -10.12 4.02 24.80
C GLN A 336 -10.76 5.39 25.03
N GLY A 337 -9.96 6.38 25.46
CA GLY A 337 -10.41 7.76 25.68
C GLY A 337 -10.20 8.68 24.47
N CYS A 338 -9.84 8.17 23.31
CA CYS A 338 -9.54 8.98 22.13
C CYS A 338 -10.81 9.24 21.31
N ASP A 339 -11.08 10.52 21.02
CA ASP A 339 -12.23 10.97 20.21
C ASP A 339 -12.16 10.42 18.77
N TYR A 340 -10.94 10.14 18.27
CA TYR A 340 -10.69 9.65 16.92
C TYR A 340 -10.54 8.13 16.83
N LYS A 341 -10.83 7.39 17.90
CA LYS A 341 -10.68 5.92 17.95
C LYS A 341 -11.25 5.19 16.75
N ASN A 342 -12.41 5.62 16.26
CA ASN A 342 -13.12 4.98 15.15
C ASN A 342 -12.79 5.59 13.78
N ALA A 343 -11.94 6.59 13.74
CA ALA A 343 -11.54 7.30 12.52
C ALA A 343 -10.02 7.39 12.35
N CYS A 344 -9.25 6.68 13.16
CA CYS A 344 -7.81 6.75 13.16
C CYS A 344 -7.21 6.23 11.84
N LEU A 345 -6.33 7.03 11.23
CA LEU A 345 -5.66 6.68 9.97
C LEU A 345 -4.65 5.56 10.12
N LEU A 346 -3.97 5.49 11.26
CA LEU A 346 -2.82 4.62 11.47
C LEU A 346 -3.13 3.49 12.46
N GLU A 347 -4.33 2.93 12.38
CA GLU A 347 -4.73 1.81 13.24
C GLU A 347 -3.82 0.58 13.16
N PHE A 348 -3.06 0.43 12.07
CA PHE A 348 -2.13 -0.68 11.87
C PHE A 348 -0.70 -0.34 12.23
N ALA A 349 -0.34 0.93 12.18
CA ALA A 349 0.99 1.39 12.52
C ALA A 349 1.13 1.39 14.04
N LYS A 350 2.06 0.59 14.54
CA LYS A 350 2.41 0.59 15.96
C LYS A 350 3.83 1.11 16.11
N PRO A 351 4.00 2.34 16.51
CA PRO A 351 5.31 2.86 16.87
C PRO A 351 5.80 2.15 18.14
N ASN A 352 7.10 2.06 18.27
CA ASN A 352 7.76 1.37 19.36
C ASN A 352 8.81 2.25 20.03
N LYS A 353 8.60 3.56 20.00
CA LYS A 353 9.51 4.48 20.65
C LYS A 353 8.89 5.00 21.93
N ALA A 354 9.72 5.07 23.00
CA ALA A 354 9.27 5.32 24.36
C ALA A 354 8.54 6.67 24.56
N ASP A 355 8.80 7.63 23.68
CA ASP A 355 8.27 9.00 23.81
C ASP A 355 7.07 9.28 22.90
N ASP A 356 6.46 8.24 22.34
CA ASP A 356 5.30 8.41 21.48
C ASP A 356 4.03 8.72 22.30
N GLU A 357 3.40 9.85 22.02
CA GLU A 357 2.15 10.28 22.67
C GLU A 357 0.99 9.35 22.34
N CYS A 358 0.98 8.74 21.15
CA CYS A 358 0.01 7.73 20.78
C CYS A 358 0.52 6.88 19.62
N PHE A 359 -0.11 5.72 19.41
CA PHE A 359 0.24 4.77 18.35
C PHE A 359 -0.40 5.08 16.99
N GLY A 360 -1.08 6.19 16.87
CA GLY A 360 -1.79 6.56 15.67
C GLY A 360 -1.56 8.02 15.29
N ALA A 361 -2.53 8.56 14.56
CA ALA A 361 -2.46 9.91 14.03
C ALA A 361 -3.44 10.88 14.77
N LYS A 362 -3.50 10.80 16.10
CA LYS A 362 -4.43 11.61 16.91
C LYS A 362 -4.29 13.11 16.65
N ARG A 363 -3.06 13.59 16.40
CA ARG A 363 -2.77 15.01 16.19
C ARG A 363 -2.95 15.44 14.74
N PHE A 364 -2.84 14.53 13.82
CA PHE A 364 -3.06 14.75 12.40
C PHE A 364 -4.54 14.65 12.04
#